data_7a022e368ac109c38425f56399f531d1
#
_entry.id   7a022e368ac109c38425f56399f531d1
#
_cell.length_a   1.000
_cell.length_b   1.000
_cell.length_c   1.000
_cell.angle_alpha   90.00
_cell.angle_beta   90.00
_cell.angle_gamma   90.00
#
_symmetry.space_group_name_H-M   'P 1'
#
loop_
_entity.id
_entity.type
_entity.pdbx_description
1 polymer ?
#
loop_
_entity_poly.entity_id
_entity_poly.type
_entity_poly.pdbx_seq_one_letter_code
_entity_poly.pdbx_strand_id
1 'polypeptide(L)'
;VRVSEKSVEIFHRHKRVIAHLKSSVPFGHTTIKEHMPPTHRWCLEWTPQRLINWAATIGPNTKAQASAILAHTQHPEQAYRAVLGLIRLGKDFGKERLEAACLRMNHFGVFSRRAVHNALKSGHDKLPLPEAFNNKTNPHLNIRGKDYYH
;
A
#
# COMPACT_ATOMS: atom_id res chain seq x y z
N VAL A 1 11.58 -13.70 -34.03
CA VAL A 1 12.56 -12.75 -33.52
C VAL A 1 13.79 -12.79 -34.41
N ARG A 2 14.33 -11.64 -34.79
CA ARG A 2 15.59 -11.53 -35.53
C ARG A 2 16.58 -10.76 -34.65
N VAL A 3 17.73 -11.36 -34.42
CA VAL A 3 18.79 -10.75 -33.61
C VAL A 3 19.93 -10.36 -34.51
N SER A 4 20.29 -9.07 -34.49
CA SER A 4 21.47 -8.53 -35.14
C SER A 4 22.55 -8.20 -34.08
N GLU A 5 23.67 -7.67 -34.51
CA GLU A 5 24.78 -7.32 -33.62
C GLU A 5 24.32 -6.26 -32.56
N LYS A 6 23.53 -5.27 -32.99
CA LYS A 6 23.13 -4.11 -32.19
C LYS A 6 21.64 -4.06 -31.83
N SER A 7 20.79 -4.88 -32.46
CA SER A 7 19.34 -4.81 -32.29
C SER A 7 18.66 -6.18 -32.23
N VAL A 8 17.52 -6.21 -31.57
CA VAL A 8 16.61 -7.35 -31.53
C VAL A 8 15.27 -6.89 -32.11
N GLU A 9 14.86 -7.50 -33.21
CA GLU A 9 13.60 -7.22 -33.90
C GLU A 9 12.57 -8.31 -33.60
N ILE A 10 11.37 -7.91 -33.26
CA ILE A 10 10.26 -8.80 -32.96
C ILE A 10 9.22 -8.70 -34.08
N PHE A 11 8.84 -9.85 -34.63
CA PHE A 11 7.88 -9.96 -35.71
C PHE A 11 6.65 -10.74 -35.24
N HIS A 12 5.48 -10.34 -35.69
CA HIS A 12 4.23 -11.09 -35.60
C HIS A 12 3.59 -11.19 -36.98
N ARG A 13 3.27 -12.42 -37.43
CA ARG A 13 2.69 -12.67 -38.75
C ARG A 13 3.44 -11.96 -39.88
N HIS A 14 4.77 -12.11 -39.90
CA HIS A 14 5.69 -11.49 -40.86
C HIS A 14 5.77 -9.95 -40.87
N LYS A 15 5.02 -9.28 -39.98
CA LYS A 15 5.13 -7.83 -39.78
C LYS A 15 6.04 -7.55 -38.59
N ARG A 16 6.97 -6.60 -38.76
CA ARG A 16 7.82 -6.12 -37.68
C ARG A 16 6.96 -5.32 -36.69
N VAL A 17 6.89 -5.83 -35.45
CA VAL A 17 6.16 -5.16 -34.37
C VAL A 17 7.03 -4.09 -33.76
N ILE A 18 8.31 -4.42 -33.49
CA ILE A 18 9.24 -3.52 -32.82
C ILE A 18 10.69 -3.93 -33.02
N ALA A 19 11.60 -2.97 -32.83
CA ALA A 19 13.02 -3.19 -32.70
C ALA A 19 13.52 -2.58 -31.38
N HIS A 20 14.30 -3.34 -30.64
CA HIS A 20 14.99 -2.90 -29.42
C HIS A 20 16.48 -2.84 -29.66
N LEU A 21 17.17 -1.91 -29.03
CA LEU A 21 18.62 -1.97 -28.92
C LEU A 21 19.00 -3.16 -28.02
N LYS A 22 20.02 -3.89 -28.43
CA LYS A 22 20.54 -5.01 -27.63
C LYS A 22 21.16 -4.44 -26.36
N SER A 23 20.65 -4.85 -25.21
CA SER A 23 21.24 -4.49 -23.93
C SER A 23 22.37 -5.43 -23.57
N SER A 24 23.49 -4.89 -23.11
CA SER A 24 24.60 -5.66 -22.53
C SER A 24 24.44 -5.90 -21.03
N VAL A 25 23.39 -5.30 -20.42
CA VAL A 25 23.13 -5.43 -18.98
C VAL A 25 22.43 -6.77 -18.73
N PRO A 26 23.02 -7.69 -17.97
CA PRO A 26 22.34 -8.93 -17.58
C PRO A 26 21.06 -8.64 -16.82
N PHE A 27 19.97 -9.35 -17.12
CA PHE A 27 18.64 -9.19 -16.53
C PHE A 27 18.00 -7.81 -16.69
N GLY A 28 18.56 -6.96 -17.56
CA GLY A 28 17.98 -5.66 -17.90
C GLY A 28 16.69 -5.81 -18.71
N HIS A 29 15.73 -4.91 -18.50
CA HIS A 29 14.46 -4.86 -19.23
C HIS A 29 14.40 -3.63 -20.12
N THR A 30 14.12 -3.82 -21.41
CA THR A 30 13.83 -2.75 -22.36
C THR A 30 12.36 -2.84 -22.77
N THR A 31 11.49 -2.28 -21.92
CA THR A 31 10.04 -2.35 -22.15
C THR A 31 9.53 -1.06 -22.73
N ILE A 32 8.74 -1.15 -23.81
CA ILE A 32 8.04 0.00 -24.40
C ILE A 32 6.65 0.08 -23.77
N LYS A 33 6.33 1.25 -23.20
CA LYS A 33 5.09 1.48 -22.45
C LYS A 33 3.83 1.20 -23.26
N GLU A 34 3.85 1.53 -24.55
CA GLU A 34 2.72 1.35 -25.49
C GLU A 34 2.36 -0.14 -25.67
N HIS A 35 3.33 -1.03 -25.51
CA HIS A 35 3.13 -2.48 -25.67
C HIS A 35 2.74 -3.20 -24.38
N MET A 36 2.72 -2.47 -23.26
CA MET A 36 2.29 -3.06 -21.99
C MET A 36 0.77 -3.17 -21.92
N PRO A 37 0.24 -4.25 -21.32
CA PRO A 37 -1.18 -4.33 -20.98
C PRO A 37 -1.63 -3.13 -20.15
N PRO A 38 -2.89 -2.65 -20.31
CA PRO A 38 -3.38 -1.48 -19.58
C PRO A 38 -3.23 -1.59 -18.07
N THR A 39 -3.38 -2.80 -17.51
CA THR A 39 -3.19 -3.10 -16.09
C THR A 39 -1.77 -2.90 -15.60
N HIS A 40 -0.76 -3.17 -16.43
CA HIS A 40 0.65 -2.96 -16.10
C HIS A 40 1.07 -1.50 -16.33
N ARG A 41 0.54 -0.88 -17.37
CA ARG A 41 0.78 0.55 -17.69
C ARG A 41 0.34 1.45 -16.53
N TRP A 42 -0.77 1.10 -15.91
CA TRP A 42 -1.31 1.77 -14.75
C TRP A 42 -0.32 1.81 -13.56
N CYS A 43 0.41 0.73 -13.29
CA CYS A 43 1.39 0.70 -12.20
C CYS A 43 2.58 1.63 -12.41
N LEU A 44 2.97 1.89 -13.67
CA LEU A 44 4.08 2.78 -14.00
C LEU A 44 3.75 4.27 -13.81
N GLU A 45 2.46 4.63 -13.82
CA GLU A 45 2.00 6.01 -13.62
C GLU A 45 2.00 6.42 -12.14
N TRP A 46 1.99 5.44 -11.23
CA TRP A 46 1.94 5.67 -9.80
C TRP A 46 3.31 5.55 -9.18
N THR A 47 3.77 6.63 -8.58
CA THR A 47 4.96 6.62 -7.73
C THR A 47 4.52 6.65 -6.26
N PRO A 48 5.30 6.05 -5.33
CA PRO A 48 5.01 6.12 -3.90
C PRO A 48 4.77 7.56 -3.43
N GLN A 49 5.62 8.49 -3.89
CA GLN A 49 5.53 9.89 -3.51
C GLN A 49 4.23 10.56 -3.97
N ARG A 50 3.77 10.26 -5.19
CA ARG A 50 2.50 10.79 -5.69
C ARG A 50 1.32 10.32 -4.85
N LEU A 51 1.32 9.05 -4.43
CA LEU A 51 0.29 8.49 -3.56
C LEU A 51 0.31 9.12 -2.16
N ILE A 52 1.50 9.31 -1.57
CA ILE A 52 1.68 9.96 -0.27
C ILE A 52 1.19 11.42 -0.34
N ASN A 53 1.56 12.15 -1.39
CA ASN A 53 1.12 13.52 -1.58
C ASN A 53 -0.41 13.60 -1.75
N TRP A 54 -1.00 12.65 -2.45
CA TRP A 54 -2.46 12.61 -2.58
C TRP A 54 -3.13 12.27 -1.25
N ALA A 55 -2.63 11.31 -0.48
CA ALA A 55 -3.13 11.03 0.86
C ALA A 55 -3.01 12.26 1.80
N ALA A 56 -1.93 13.05 1.65
CA ALA A 56 -1.71 14.28 2.41
C ALA A 56 -2.79 15.36 2.15
N THR A 57 -3.43 15.37 0.98
CA THR A 57 -4.54 16.30 0.70
C THR A 57 -5.82 16.00 1.49
N ILE A 58 -5.90 14.82 2.11
CA ILE A 58 -6.99 14.42 2.98
C ILE A 58 -6.65 14.79 4.41
N GLY A 59 -5.49 14.39 4.90
CA GLY A 59 -5.02 14.73 6.23
C GLY A 59 -3.69 14.04 6.61
N PRO A 60 -3.06 14.48 7.71
CA PRO A 60 -1.76 13.97 8.17
C PRO A 60 -1.81 12.49 8.59
N ASN A 61 -2.91 12.04 9.21
CA ASN A 61 -3.04 10.64 9.62
C ASN A 61 -3.27 9.71 8.43
N THR A 62 -4.02 10.16 7.42
CA THR A 62 -4.19 9.43 6.15
C THR A 62 -2.86 9.33 5.41
N LYS A 63 -2.03 10.40 5.41
CA LYS A 63 -0.66 10.37 4.89
C LYS A 63 0.19 9.34 5.62
N ALA A 64 0.20 9.34 6.95
CA ALA A 64 0.97 8.40 7.76
C ALA A 64 0.55 6.95 7.47
N GLN A 65 -0.74 6.68 7.41
CA GLN A 65 -1.31 5.38 7.08
C GLN A 65 -0.88 4.92 5.67
N ALA A 66 -0.94 5.80 4.68
CA ALA A 66 -0.51 5.50 3.31
C ALA A 66 0.99 5.18 3.25
N SER A 67 1.83 5.97 3.92
CA SER A 67 3.27 5.75 4.00
C SER A 67 3.61 4.41 4.66
N ALA A 68 2.93 4.06 5.74
CA ALA A 68 3.12 2.79 6.43
C ALA A 68 2.69 1.59 5.56
N ILE A 69 1.55 1.67 4.86
CA ILE A 69 1.12 0.62 3.92
C ILE A 69 2.17 0.40 2.83
N LEU A 70 2.73 1.49 2.26
CA LEU A 70 3.77 1.41 1.23
C LEU A 70 5.06 0.78 1.76
N ALA A 71 5.43 1.05 3.02
CA ALA A 71 6.64 0.52 3.64
C ALA A 71 6.51 -0.97 4.03
N HIS A 72 5.34 -1.40 4.49
CA HIS A 72 5.14 -2.76 4.99
C HIS A 72 4.73 -3.78 3.92
N THR A 73 4.35 -3.34 2.73
CA THR A 73 3.90 -4.25 1.67
C THR A 73 5.06 -4.63 0.77
N GLN A 74 5.36 -5.94 0.67
CA GLN A 74 6.48 -6.46 -0.15
C GLN A 74 6.33 -6.17 -1.65
N HIS A 75 5.08 -6.20 -2.17
CA HIS A 75 4.81 -6.01 -3.59
C HIS A 75 4.27 -4.61 -3.86
N PRO A 76 5.01 -3.76 -4.60
CA PRO A 76 4.60 -2.37 -4.89
C PRO A 76 3.19 -2.25 -5.47
N GLU A 77 2.80 -3.15 -6.37
CA GLU A 77 1.47 -3.13 -6.99
C GLU A 77 0.33 -3.31 -5.99
N GLN A 78 0.51 -4.20 -5.00
CA GLN A 78 -0.48 -4.42 -3.95
C GLN A 78 -0.57 -3.20 -3.03
N ALA A 79 0.58 -2.62 -2.69
CA ALA A 79 0.67 -1.40 -1.90
C ALA A 79 -0.07 -0.24 -2.59
N TYR A 80 0.16 -0.03 -3.88
CA TYR A 80 -0.49 1.04 -4.64
C TYR A 80 -2.01 0.86 -4.69
N ARG A 81 -2.49 -0.36 -4.94
CA ARG A 81 -3.93 -0.68 -4.92
C ARG A 81 -4.54 -0.46 -3.54
N ALA A 82 -3.82 -0.82 -2.48
CA ALA A 82 -4.28 -0.62 -1.11
C ALA A 82 -4.40 0.87 -0.75
N VAL A 83 -3.39 1.69 -1.10
CA VAL A 83 -3.40 3.13 -0.84
C VAL A 83 -4.46 3.85 -1.68
N LEU A 84 -4.60 3.50 -2.97
CA LEU A 84 -5.67 4.07 -3.80
C LEU A 84 -7.06 3.71 -3.26
N GLY A 85 -7.22 2.46 -2.81
CA GLY A 85 -8.44 2.03 -2.14
C GLY A 85 -8.69 2.77 -0.81
N LEU A 86 -7.63 3.11 -0.05
CA LEU A 86 -7.73 3.94 1.15
C LEU A 86 -8.22 5.35 0.81
N ILE A 87 -7.61 6.01 -0.16
CA ILE A 87 -7.99 7.36 -0.60
C ILE A 87 -9.44 7.39 -1.11
N ARG A 88 -9.88 6.31 -1.80
CA ARG A 88 -11.26 6.19 -2.27
C ARG A 88 -12.27 6.19 -1.13
N LEU A 89 -11.95 5.61 0.02
CA LEU A 89 -12.84 5.65 1.20
C LEU A 89 -13.17 7.08 1.63
N GLY A 90 -12.28 8.05 1.37
CA GLY A 90 -12.57 9.47 1.63
C GLY A 90 -13.65 10.05 0.73
N LYS A 91 -13.92 9.45 -0.44
CA LYS A 91 -15.08 9.82 -1.28
C LYS A 91 -16.36 9.17 -0.78
N ASP A 92 -16.27 7.93 -0.29
CA ASP A 92 -17.43 7.14 0.11
C ASP A 92 -17.94 7.55 1.51
N PHE A 93 -17.05 7.85 2.46
CA PHE A 93 -17.37 8.14 3.85
C PHE A 93 -17.11 9.59 4.28
N GLY A 94 -16.43 10.38 3.45
CA GLY A 94 -15.99 11.73 3.79
C GLY A 94 -14.55 11.78 4.29
N LYS A 95 -13.87 12.91 4.01
CA LYS A 95 -12.44 13.08 4.34
C LYS A 95 -12.20 13.11 5.85
N GLU A 96 -13.07 13.80 6.60
CA GLU A 96 -12.95 13.94 8.05
C GLU A 96 -13.06 12.58 8.76
N ARG A 97 -14.04 11.77 8.36
CA ARG A 97 -14.22 10.44 8.90
C ARG A 97 -13.06 9.51 8.57
N LEU A 98 -12.54 9.59 7.34
CA LEU A 98 -11.36 8.82 6.95
C LEU A 98 -10.15 9.21 7.79
N GLU A 99 -9.95 10.50 8.03
CA GLU A 99 -8.84 11.01 8.84
C GLU A 99 -8.94 10.53 10.31
N ALA A 100 -10.13 10.58 10.89
CA ALA A 100 -10.40 10.06 12.25
C ALA A 100 -10.15 8.53 12.33
N ALA A 101 -10.61 7.77 11.33
CA ALA A 101 -10.37 6.34 11.27
C ALA A 101 -8.86 6.01 11.10
N CYS A 102 -8.13 6.77 10.28
CA CYS A 102 -6.69 6.62 10.11
C CYS A 102 -5.95 6.98 11.42
N LEU A 103 -6.32 8.05 12.10
CA LEU A 103 -5.78 8.41 13.41
C LEU A 103 -5.90 7.24 14.39
N ARG A 104 -7.08 6.64 14.46
CA ARG A 104 -7.34 5.49 15.34
C ARG A 104 -6.49 4.28 14.97
N MET A 105 -6.41 3.94 13.68
CA MET A 105 -5.60 2.80 13.24
C MET A 105 -4.11 3.03 13.45
N ASN A 106 -3.62 4.26 13.24
CA ASN A 106 -2.24 4.64 13.53
C ASN A 106 -1.92 4.50 15.02
N HIS A 107 -2.86 4.90 15.89
CA HIS A 107 -2.72 4.74 17.35
C HIS A 107 -2.55 3.26 17.74
N PHE A 108 -3.27 2.35 17.10
CA PHE A 108 -3.14 0.91 17.35
C PHE A 108 -2.01 0.23 16.55
N GLY A 109 -1.24 0.95 15.75
CA GLY A 109 -0.19 0.39 14.91
C GLY A 109 -0.70 -0.53 13.80
N VAL A 110 -1.94 -0.36 13.35
CA VAL A 110 -2.58 -1.21 12.33
C VAL A 110 -2.56 -0.51 10.98
N PHE A 111 -1.72 -0.98 10.08
CA PHE A 111 -1.49 -0.37 8.77
C PHE A 111 -2.15 -1.20 7.65
N SER A 112 -3.48 -1.09 7.52
CA SER A 112 -4.24 -1.85 6.54
C SER A 112 -5.47 -1.09 6.07
N ARG A 113 -5.66 -1.03 4.74
CA ARG A 113 -6.89 -0.49 4.14
C ARG A 113 -8.15 -1.18 4.71
N ARG A 114 -8.09 -2.51 4.91
CA ARG A 114 -9.22 -3.30 5.40
C ARG A 114 -9.62 -2.89 6.81
N ALA A 115 -8.65 -2.67 7.69
CA ALA A 115 -8.90 -2.23 9.06
C ALA A 115 -9.56 -0.84 9.09
N VAL A 116 -9.05 0.11 8.31
CA VAL A 116 -9.65 1.45 8.19
C VAL A 116 -11.10 1.37 7.66
N HIS A 117 -11.34 0.58 6.61
CA HIS A 117 -12.69 0.38 6.08
C HIS A 117 -13.66 -0.21 7.12
N ASN A 118 -13.21 -1.21 7.88
CA ASN A 118 -14.02 -1.82 8.93
C ASN A 118 -14.32 -0.81 10.05
N ALA A 119 -13.35 0.01 10.46
CA ALA A 119 -13.55 1.06 11.45
C ALA A 119 -14.59 2.11 10.99
N LEU A 120 -14.56 2.50 9.71
CA LEU A 120 -15.55 3.40 9.12
C LEU A 120 -16.94 2.77 9.05
N LYS A 121 -17.02 1.50 8.66
CA LYS A 121 -18.29 0.77 8.55
C LYS A 121 -18.96 0.56 9.90
N SER A 122 -18.19 0.24 10.94
CA SER A 122 -18.67 0.02 12.30
C SER A 122 -18.84 1.31 13.10
N GLY A 123 -18.45 2.47 12.56
CA GLY A 123 -18.57 3.77 13.25
C GLY A 123 -17.53 3.98 14.36
N HIS A 124 -16.48 3.16 14.44
CA HIS A 124 -15.42 3.29 15.44
C HIS A 124 -14.60 4.58 15.27
N ASP A 125 -14.66 5.21 14.10
CA ASP A 125 -14.08 6.52 13.84
C ASP A 125 -14.66 7.64 14.70
N LYS A 126 -15.90 7.48 15.18
CA LYS A 126 -16.63 8.46 16.02
C LYS A 126 -16.37 8.29 17.52
N LEU A 127 -15.78 7.17 17.94
CA LEU A 127 -15.51 6.91 19.34
C LEU A 127 -14.24 7.66 19.79
N PRO A 128 -14.17 8.16 21.03
CA PRO A 128 -12.94 8.72 21.56
C PRO A 128 -11.82 7.68 21.49
N LEU A 129 -10.59 8.15 21.30
CA LEU A 129 -9.42 7.26 21.39
C LEU A 129 -9.35 6.71 22.81
N PRO A 130 -9.14 5.40 22.99
CA PRO A 130 -8.86 4.88 24.33
C PRO A 130 -7.61 5.58 24.86
N GLU A 131 -7.66 6.09 26.06
CA GLU A 131 -6.48 6.55 26.75
C GLU A 131 -5.45 5.43 26.71
N ALA A 132 -4.17 5.79 26.48
CA ALA A 132 -3.11 4.82 26.38
C ALA A 132 -3.29 3.80 27.50
N PHE A 133 -3.45 2.52 27.14
CA PHE A 133 -3.50 1.45 28.10
C PHE A 133 -2.22 1.54 28.93
N ASN A 134 -2.32 2.20 30.07
CA ASN A 134 -1.33 2.06 31.11
C ASN A 134 -1.41 0.58 31.46
N ASN A 135 -0.46 -0.20 30.96
CA ASN A 135 -0.23 -1.58 31.40
C ASN A 135 0.25 -1.56 32.86
N LYS A 136 -0.57 -1.00 33.74
CA LYS A 136 -0.59 -1.44 35.13
C LYS A 136 -1.17 -2.84 35.01
N THR A 137 -0.29 -3.82 34.93
CA THR A 137 -0.61 -5.21 35.24
C THR A 137 -1.42 -5.17 36.52
N ASN A 138 -2.76 -5.27 36.39
CA ASN A 138 -3.57 -5.50 37.59
C ASN A 138 -2.99 -6.76 38.22
N PRO A 139 -2.51 -6.71 39.48
CA PRO A 139 -2.06 -7.88 40.16
C PRO A 139 -3.29 -8.78 40.31
N HIS A 140 -3.44 -9.69 39.38
CA HIS A 140 -4.52 -10.66 39.41
C HIS A 140 -4.14 -11.65 40.51
N LEU A 141 -4.92 -11.67 41.58
CA LEU A 141 -4.77 -12.63 42.72
C LEU A 141 -4.79 -14.11 42.25
N ASN A 142 -5.17 -14.33 40.98
CA ASN A 142 -5.24 -15.64 40.34
C ASN A 142 -4.02 -16.01 39.48
N ILE A 143 -2.99 -15.16 39.43
CA ILE A 143 -1.71 -15.52 38.81
C ILE A 143 -0.96 -16.40 39.81
N ARG A 144 -0.96 -17.71 39.59
CA ARG A 144 -0.15 -18.66 40.33
C ARG A 144 1.31 -18.32 40.11
N GLY A 145 1.95 -17.84 41.15
CA GLY A 145 3.35 -17.45 41.14
C GLY A 145 4.29 -18.65 40.96
N LYS A 146 5.57 -18.35 40.80
CA LYS A 146 6.68 -19.32 40.61
C LYS A 146 6.70 -20.43 41.68
N ASP A 147 6.23 -20.12 42.89
CA ASP A 147 6.26 -21.00 44.07
C ASP A 147 5.08 -21.99 44.13
N TYR A 148 4.20 -21.99 43.13
CA TYR A 148 3.06 -22.91 43.05
C TYR A 148 3.41 -24.27 42.41
N TYR A 149 4.51 -24.35 41.69
CA TYR A 149 4.95 -25.57 41.01
C TYR A 149 6.15 -26.18 41.73
N HIS A 150 5.88 -26.96 42.79
CA HIS A 150 6.83 -27.85 43.41
C HIS A 150 6.52 -29.29 43.05
#